data_b3d511e8405430f4517b0150ceb05538
#
_entry.id   b3d511e8405430f4517b0150ceb05538
#
_cell.length_a   1.000
_cell.length_b   1.000
_cell.length_c   1.000
_cell.angle_alpha   90.00
_cell.angle_beta   90.00
_cell.angle_gamma   90.00
#
_symmetry.space_group_name_H-M   'P 1'
#
loop_
_entity.id
_entity.type
_entity.pdbx_description
1 polymer ?
#
loop_
_entity_poly.entity_id
_entity_poly.type
_entity_poly.pdbx_seq_one_letter_code
_entity_poly.pdbx_strand_id
1 'polypeptide(L)'
;MNKTWGPQLYPVGTEEGVTTRYYDCCKPSCSWPGKADVFHPVRHCKVDGTTLIEDQEAPSACQKDVVGTAHMCENQQPWAVSDSLSYGFAAAALPGGESVSCCKCYALTFTDPPIRGKQLVVQVTNTGSDVGSNQFDLQIPGGGVGIFDACTNMYGLPAGSNGWGKQYGGITGIEDCESFPESLKEGCKWRFNWLLGADNPKMKFAEVECPKVLTDITGCIRKDAKQSD
;
A
#
# COMPACT_ATOMS: atom_id res chain seq x y z
N MET A 1 15.35 -27.71 -23.42
CA MET A 1 15.81 -26.69 -22.45
C MET A 1 14.65 -25.71 -22.22
N ASN A 2 13.86 -25.92 -21.18
CA ASN A 2 12.77 -25.02 -20.83
C ASN A 2 13.37 -23.78 -20.18
N LYS A 3 13.39 -22.66 -20.91
CA LYS A 3 13.64 -21.36 -20.31
C LYS A 3 12.44 -21.02 -19.45
N THR A 4 12.56 -21.17 -18.14
CA THR A 4 11.64 -20.56 -17.17
C THR A 4 11.88 -19.06 -17.25
N TRP A 5 10.99 -18.36 -17.95
CA TRP A 5 10.95 -16.90 -17.93
C TRP A 5 10.48 -16.52 -16.53
N GLY A 6 11.36 -16.01 -15.69
CA GLY A 6 10.98 -15.32 -14.48
C GLY A 6 10.17 -14.06 -14.84
N PRO A 7 9.38 -13.50 -13.89
CA PRO A 7 8.63 -12.29 -14.15
C PRO A 7 9.56 -11.19 -14.62
N GLN A 8 9.21 -10.56 -15.75
CA GLN A 8 10.02 -9.51 -16.36
C GLN A 8 9.94 -8.25 -15.49
N LEU A 9 11.12 -7.67 -15.20
CA LEU A 9 11.19 -6.39 -14.51
C LEU A 9 10.72 -5.25 -15.43
N TYR A 10 10.21 -4.20 -14.83
CA TYR A 10 9.78 -2.98 -15.51
C TYR A 10 10.98 -2.11 -15.86
N PRO A 11 10.88 -1.23 -16.87
CA PRO A 11 11.93 -0.24 -17.13
C PRO A 11 12.20 0.62 -15.89
N VAL A 12 13.47 0.90 -15.62
CA VAL A 12 13.85 1.77 -14.50
C VAL A 12 13.41 3.19 -14.80
N GLY A 13 12.68 3.79 -13.88
CA GLY A 13 12.24 5.18 -14.00
C GLY A 13 13.39 6.19 -13.90
N THR A 14 13.11 7.43 -14.28
CA THR A 14 14.04 8.57 -14.18
C THR A 14 13.76 9.46 -12.97
N GLU A 15 12.53 9.47 -12.49
CA GLU A 15 12.13 10.25 -11.32
C GLU A 15 12.69 9.63 -10.04
N GLU A 16 13.25 10.47 -9.18
CA GLU A 16 13.79 10.05 -7.90
C GLU A 16 12.78 10.33 -6.77
N GLY A 17 12.74 9.43 -5.80
CA GLY A 17 11.88 9.55 -4.63
C GLY A 17 12.36 8.72 -3.47
N VAL A 18 11.56 8.72 -2.42
CA VAL A 18 11.80 8.00 -1.18
C VAL A 18 10.57 7.20 -0.79
N THR A 19 10.78 6.08 -0.12
CA THR A 19 9.68 5.32 0.48
C THR A 19 9.67 5.49 2.00
N THR A 20 8.49 5.48 2.56
CA THR A 20 8.19 5.28 3.99
C THR A 20 7.24 4.09 4.11
N ARG A 21 6.69 3.82 5.27
CA ARG A 21 5.75 2.72 5.50
C ARG A 21 4.70 3.07 6.54
N TYR A 22 3.50 2.56 6.35
CA TYR A 22 2.38 2.71 7.29
C TYR A 22 1.41 1.53 7.20
N TYR A 23 0.55 1.42 8.19
CA TYR A 23 -0.65 0.58 8.16
C TYR A 23 -1.62 1.06 9.23
N ASP A 24 -2.62 1.85 8.86
CA ASP A 24 -3.54 2.55 9.78
C ASP A 24 -4.95 1.96 9.81
N CYS A 25 -5.27 1.05 8.88
CA CYS A 25 -6.59 0.43 8.70
C CYS A 25 -7.72 1.42 8.36
N CYS A 26 -7.42 2.67 8.06
CA CYS A 26 -8.43 3.66 7.66
C CYS A 26 -8.97 3.39 6.26
N LYS A 27 -10.18 3.85 5.96
CA LYS A 27 -10.65 3.91 4.57
C LYS A 27 -9.66 4.73 3.73
N PRO A 28 -9.06 4.16 2.65
CA PRO A 28 -8.12 4.89 1.82
C PRO A 28 -8.74 6.14 1.17
N SER A 29 -7.95 7.18 0.94
CA SER A 29 -8.49 8.41 0.34
C SER A 29 -9.02 8.19 -1.08
N CYS A 30 -8.39 7.31 -1.86
CA CYS A 30 -8.85 6.96 -3.20
C CYS A 30 -10.12 6.08 -3.22
N SER A 31 -10.67 5.73 -2.05
CA SER A 31 -11.97 5.05 -1.91
C SER A 31 -13.15 6.02 -1.91
N TRP A 32 -12.90 7.33 -1.85
CA TRP A 32 -13.97 8.32 -1.92
C TRP A 32 -14.30 8.65 -3.39
N PRO A 33 -15.57 8.89 -3.73
CA PRO A 33 -15.94 9.29 -5.07
C PRO A 33 -15.36 10.66 -5.45
N GLY A 34 -15.12 10.88 -6.73
CA GLY A 34 -14.62 12.15 -7.25
C GLY A 34 -13.14 12.44 -7.04
N LYS A 35 -12.38 11.52 -6.42
CA LYS A 35 -10.93 11.70 -6.21
C LYS A 35 -10.13 11.60 -7.50
N ALA A 36 -10.53 10.72 -8.41
CA ALA A 36 -9.93 10.57 -9.74
C ALA A 36 -10.99 10.12 -10.75
N ASP A 37 -10.67 10.22 -12.06
CA ASP A 37 -11.55 9.72 -13.11
C ASP A 37 -11.35 8.21 -13.28
N VAL A 38 -12.18 7.45 -12.57
CA VAL A 38 -12.13 6.00 -12.46
C VAL A 38 -13.49 5.38 -12.75
N PHE A 39 -13.50 4.10 -13.16
CA PHE A 39 -14.75 3.35 -13.28
C PHE A 39 -15.38 3.06 -11.91
N HIS A 40 -14.54 2.80 -10.91
CA HIS A 40 -14.92 2.57 -9.53
C HIS A 40 -13.79 3.03 -8.61
N PRO A 41 -14.06 3.70 -7.47
CA PRO A 41 -13.04 4.00 -6.46
C PRO A 41 -12.43 2.73 -5.86
N VAL A 42 -11.32 2.90 -5.13
CA VAL A 42 -10.70 1.80 -4.39
C VAL A 42 -11.71 1.17 -3.44
N ARG A 43 -11.82 -0.15 -3.46
CA ARG A 43 -12.67 -0.91 -2.55
C ARG A 43 -12.27 -0.69 -1.10
N HIS A 44 -13.27 -0.63 -0.24
CA HIS A 44 -13.10 -0.57 1.21
C HIS A 44 -14.03 -1.57 1.90
N CYS A 45 -13.68 -1.92 3.13
CA CYS A 45 -14.28 -3.05 3.83
C CYS A 45 -14.90 -2.63 5.17
N LYS A 46 -15.74 -3.50 5.71
CA LYS A 46 -16.20 -3.41 7.10
C LYS A 46 -15.04 -3.70 8.06
N VAL A 47 -15.32 -3.59 9.34
CA VAL A 47 -14.37 -3.86 10.44
C VAL A 47 -13.75 -5.26 10.41
N ASP A 48 -14.36 -6.21 9.71
CA ASP A 48 -13.79 -7.55 9.51
C ASP A 48 -12.66 -7.61 8.45
N GLY A 49 -12.38 -6.49 7.76
CA GLY A 49 -11.33 -6.39 6.75
C GLY A 49 -11.61 -7.09 5.42
N THR A 50 -12.72 -7.82 5.30
CA THR A 50 -13.02 -8.67 4.14
C THR A 50 -14.35 -8.37 3.47
N THR A 51 -15.37 -8.03 4.25
CA THR A 51 -16.71 -7.71 3.72
C THR A 51 -16.70 -6.34 3.07
N LEU A 52 -16.92 -6.28 1.75
CA LEU A 52 -16.99 -5.03 1.00
C LEU A 52 -18.16 -4.15 1.45
N ILE A 53 -17.95 -2.84 1.44
CA ILE A 53 -18.98 -1.84 1.60
C ILE A 53 -19.24 -1.22 0.22
N GLU A 54 -20.48 -1.33 -0.27
CA GLU A 54 -20.89 -0.79 -1.58
C GLU A 54 -21.10 0.73 -1.55
N ASP A 55 -21.47 1.27 -0.39
CA ASP A 55 -21.64 2.71 -0.20
C ASP A 55 -20.29 3.43 -0.20
N GLN A 56 -19.99 4.09 -1.31
CA GLN A 56 -18.74 4.83 -1.50
C GLN A 56 -18.64 6.05 -0.58
N GLU A 57 -19.75 6.55 -0.03
CA GLU A 57 -19.79 7.67 0.92
C GLU A 57 -19.70 7.21 2.38
N ALA A 58 -19.63 5.90 2.64
CA ALA A 58 -19.49 5.37 4.00
C ALA A 58 -18.31 6.03 4.73
N PRO A 59 -18.53 6.58 5.95
CA PRO A 59 -17.50 7.32 6.66
C PRO A 59 -16.34 6.44 7.09
N SER A 60 -15.11 6.97 6.95
CA SER A 60 -13.88 6.29 7.38
C SER A 60 -13.90 6.05 8.90
N ALA A 61 -13.43 4.88 9.32
CA ALA A 61 -13.19 4.58 10.75
C ALA A 61 -12.23 5.57 11.44
N CYS A 62 -11.44 6.31 10.63
CA CYS A 62 -10.52 7.34 11.13
C CYS A 62 -11.09 8.76 11.05
N GLN A 63 -12.33 8.93 10.59
CA GLN A 63 -12.95 10.24 10.51
C GLN A 63 -13.30 10.74 11.91
N LYS A 64 -12.93 11.99 12.19
CA LYS A 64 -13.29 12.63 13.47
C LYS A 64 -14.79 12.96 13.51
N ASP A 65 -15.34 12.95 14.72
CA ASP A 65 -16.70 13.39 15.02
C ASP A 65 -17.84 12.57 14.37
N VAL A 66 -17.54 11.41 13.79
CA VAL A 66 -18.52 10.47 13.26
C VAL A 66 -18.16 9.03 13.64
N VAL A 67 -19.18 8.16 13.72
CA VAL A 67 -18.94 6.72 13.86
C VAL A 67 -18.63 6.16 12.47
N GLY A 68 -17.34 6.07 12.15
CA GLY A 68 -16.89 5.52 10.87
C GLY A 68 -16.99 4.00 10.84
N THR A 69 -17.43 3.49 9.70
CA THR A 69 -17.64 2.04 9.49
C THR A 69 -16.76 1.46 8.39
N ALA A 70 -16.12 2.34 7.60
CA ALA A 70 -15.32 1.95 6.46
C ALA A 70 -13.83 1.90 6.80
N HIS A 71 -13.23 0.76 6.48
CA HIS A 71 -11.83 0.41 6.71
C HIS A 71 -11.13 0.07 5.39
N MET A 72 -9.82 0.05 5.39
CA MET A 72 -9.02 -0.58 4.37
C MET A 72 -9.31 -2.10 4.33
N CYS A 73 -9.35 -2.70 3.14
CA CYS A 73 -9.46 -4.15 3.04
C CYS A 73 -8.11 -4.80 3.36
N GLU A 74 -8.10 -5.88 4.13
CA GLU A 74 -6.88 -6.54 4.61
C GLU A 74 -6.01 -7.14 3.50
N ASN A 75 -6.58 -7.44 2.33
CA ASN A 75 -5.84 -7.93 1.17
C ASN A 75 -5.04 -6.84 0.44
N GLN A 76 -5.18 -5.57 0.84
CA GLN A 76 -4.35 -4.46 0.35
C GLN A 76 -3.02 -4.41 1.11
N GLN A 77 -2.18 -5.40 0.92
CA GLN A 77 -0.86 -5.56 1.55
C GLN A 77 0.15 -6.09 0.52
N PRO A 78 1.47 -5.98 0.75
CA PRO A 78 2.46 -6.39 -0.23
C PRO A 78 2.68 -7.90 -0.25
N TRP A 79 3.14 -8.41 -1.42
CA TRP A 79 3.61 -9.79 -1.56
C TRP A 79 4.74 -9.90 -2.58
N ALA A 80 5.61 -10.89 -2.42
CA ALA A 80 6.67 -11.19 -3.36
C ALA A 80 6.13 -11.98 -4.55
N VAL A 81 6.52 -11.57 -5.76
CA VAL A 81 6.29 -12.31 -7.01
C VAL A 81 7.53 -13.13 -7.34
N SER A 82 8.70 -12.58 -7.05
CA SER A 82 10.01 -13.23 -7.16
C SER A 82 10.99 -12.56 -6.20
N ASP A 83 12.23 -13.02 -6.17
CA ASP A 83 13.30 -12.39 -5.37
C ASP A 83 13.55 -10.93 -5.74
N SER A 84 13.25 -10.53 -6.97
CA SER A 84 13.50 -9.18 -7.51
C SER A 84 12.26 -8.36 -7.79
N LEU A 85 11.05 -8.96 -7.74
CA LEU A 85 9.78 -8.28 -8.03
C LEU A 85 8.77 -8.55 -6.94
N SER A 86 8.12 -7.50 -6.46
CA SER A 86 6.96 -7.55 -5.57
C SER A 86 5.85 -6.65 -6.07
N TYR A 87 4.64 -6.91 -5.59
CA TYR A 87 3.47 -6.07 -5.77
C TYR A 87 2.96 -5.57 -4.42
N GLY A 88 2.28 -4.42 -4.42
CA GLY A 88 1.70 -3.86 -3.21
C GLY A 88 0.90 -2.59 -3.46
N PHE A 89 0.66 -1.84 -2.39
CA PHE A 89 -0.14 -0.62 -2.39
C PHE A 89 0.60 0.48 -1.63
N ALA A 90 0.29 1.73 -1.93
CA ALA A 90 0.93 2.86 -1.27
C ALA A 90 0.00 4.08 -1.20
N ALA A 91 0.22 4.91 -0.20
CA ALA A 91 -0.10 6.32 -0.30
C ALA A 91 1.01 7.03 -1.08
N ALA A 92 0.65 8.03 -1.88
CA ALA A 92 1.65 8.76 -2.65
C ALA A 92 1.39 10.29 -2.61
N ALA A 93 2.48 11.05 -2.53
CA ALA A 93 2.48 12.49 -2.73
C ALA A 93 3.23 12.82 -4.02
N LEU A 94 2.48 12.95 -5.10
CA LEU A 94 2.97 13.23 -6.44
C LEU A 94 2.41 14.55 -6.96
N PRO A 95 3.10 15.22 -7.91
CA PRO A 95 2.58 16.38 -8.57
C PRO A 95 1.19 16.13 -9.18
N GLY A 96 0.25 17.05 -8.95
CA GLY A 96 -1.14 16.92 -9.40
C GLY A 96 -2.09 16.27 -8.39
N GLY A 97 -1.57 15.74 -7.27
CA GLY A 97 -2.38 15.24 -6.16
C GLY A 97 -3.24 14.03 -6.48
N GLU A 98 -4.33 13.85 -5.75
CA GLU A 98 -5.22 12.68 -5.82
C GLU A 98 -5.80 12.44 -7.21
N SER A 99 -6.23 13.50 -7.90
CA SER A 99 -6.87 13.38 -9.22
C SER A 99 -5.94 12.78 -10.27
N VAL A 100 -4.63 12.96 -10.10
CA VAL A 100 -3.60 12.43 -10.99
C VAL A 100 -3.09 11.07 -10.53
N SER A 101 -2.90 10.87 -9.22
CA SER A 101 -2.20 9.70 -8.68
C SER A 101 -3.10 8.54 -8.27
N CYS A 102 -4.33 8.79 -7.78
CA CYS A 102 -5.23 7.71 -7.35
C CYS A 102 -5.42 6.65 -8.43
N CYS A 103 -5.26 5.40 -8.04
CA CYS A 103 -5.45 4.19 -8.85
C CYS A 103 -4.43 3.99 -10.00
N LYS A 104 -3.45 4.88 -10.15
CA LYS A 104 -2.29 4.61 -11.02
C LYS A 104 -1.33 3.62 -10.38
N CYS A 105 -0.54 2.97 -11.22
CA CYS A 105 0.53 2.09 -10.78
C CYS A 105 1.90 2.66 -11.13
N TYR A 106 2.84 2.42 -10.21
CA TYR A 106 4.22 2.85 -10.34
C TYR A 106 5.18 1.70 -10.05
N ALA A 107 6.18 1.52 -10.91
CA ALA A 107 7.30 0.63 -10.65
C ALA A 107 8.38 1.40 -9.89
N LEU A 108 8.63 1.01 -8.67
CA LEU A 108 9.64 1.56 -7.78
C LEU A 108 10.89 0.69 -7.86
N THR A 109 11.99 1.20 -8.43
CA THR A 109 13.28 0.50 -8.47
C THR A 109 14.17 1.03 -7.36
N PHE A 110 14.44 0.22 -6.35
CA PHE A 110 15.23 0.63 -5.19
C PHE A 110 16.69 0.88 -5.56
N THR A 111 17.27 1.95 -4.98
CA THR A 111 18.65 2.37 -5.26
C THR A 111 19.60 2.11 -4.09
N ASP A 112 19.07 1.88 -2.90
CA ASP A 112 19.85 1.66 -1.69
C ASP A 112 20.08 0.17 -1.38
N PRO A 113 21.25 -0.22 -0.84
CA PRO A 113 21.43 -1.55 -0.28
C PRO A 113 20.51 -1.73 0.96
N PRO A 114 20.13 -2.96 1.33
CA PRO A 114 20.52 -4.24 0.68
C PRO A 114 19.62 -4.62 -0.52
N ILE A 115 18.62 -3.79 -0.88
CA ILE A 115 17.59 -4.13 -1.87
C ILE A 115 17.80 -3.45 -3.21
N ARG A 116 18.97 -2.92 -3.46
CA ARG A 116 19.29 -2.25 -4.73
C ARG A 116 18.95 -3.12 -5.94
N GLY A 117 18.20 -2.53 -6.89
CA GLY A 117 17.77 -3.19 -8.13
C GLY A 117 16.51 -4.03 -8.01
N LYS A 118 16.01 -4.32 -6.79
CA LYS A 118 14.70 -4.91 -6.64
C LYS A 118 13.61 -3.92 -7.04
N GLN A 119 12.48 -4.43 -7.54
CA GLN A 119 11.34 -3.61 -7.95
C GLN A 119 10.08 -3.97 -7.16
N LEU A 120 9.40 -2.93 -6.70
CA LEU A 120 8.05 -3.02 -6.15
C LEU A 120 7.09 -2.24 -7.05
N VAL A 121 6.10 -2.92 -7.62
CA VAL A 121 5.00 -2.23 -8.31
C VAL A 121 3.88 -1.99 -7.32
N VAL A 122 3.53 -0.73 -7.14
CA VAL A 122 2.44 -0.33 -6.25
C VAL A 122 1.29 0.29 -7.02
N GLN A 123 0.05 -0.01 -6.61
CA GLN A 123 -1.08 0.83 -6.96
C GLN A 123 -1.27 1.89 -5.88
N VAL A 124 -1.48 3.14 -6.29
CA VAL A 124 -1.78 4.23 -5.35
C VAL A 124 -3.23 4.13 -4.92
N THR A 125 -3.43 3.85 -3.65
CA THR A 125 -4.76 3.71 -3.03
C THR A 125 -5.08 4.84 -2.06
N ASN A 126 -4.06 5.60 -1.66
CA ASN A 126 -4.19 6.63 -0.66
C ASN A 126 -3.29 7.82 -0.98
N THR A 127 -3.51 8.92 -0.26
CA THR A 127 -2.61 10.07 -0.19
C THR A 127 -2.48 10.47 1.27
N GLY A 128 -1.41 11.17 1.62
CA GLY A 128 -1.19 11.60 3.00
C GLY A 128 -0.85 13.09 3.05
N SER A 129 -1.34 13.79 4.06
CA SER A 129 -0.98 15.19 4.31
C SER A 129 0.43 15.36 4.90
N ASP A 130 0.99 14.28 5.41
CA ASP A 130 2.32 14.16 6.01
C ASP A 130 3.36 13.50 5.09
N VAL A 131 2.97 13.19 3.85
CA VAL A 131 3.85 12.60 2.83
C VAL A 131 4.53 13.72 2.03
N GLY A 132 5.87 13.65 1.92
CA GLY A 132 6.67 14.63 1.17
C GLY A 132 6.56 14.46 -0.35
N SER A 133 7.09 15.40 -1.12
CA SER A 133 7.09 15.31 -2.58
C SER A 133 7.84 14.09 -3.09
N ASN A 134 7.32 13.42 -4.12
CA ASN A 134 7.86 12.16 -4.68
C ASN A 134 8.08 11.07 -3.61
N GLN A 135 7.21 11.03 -2.63
CA GLN A 135 7.23 10.02 -1.58
C GLN A 135 6.12 9.01 -1.77
N PHE A 136 6.46 7.73 -1.61
CA PHE A 136 5.51 6.62 -1.53
C PHE A 136 5.54 6.02 -0.13
N ASP A 137 4.44 6.12 0.58
CA ASP A 137 4.25 5.53 1.89
C ASP A 137 3.67 4.12 1.71
N LEU A 138 4.53 3.11 1.86
CA LEU A 138 4.20 1.72 1.54
C LEU A 138 3.23 1.16 2.58
N GLN A 139 2.14 0.58 2.10
CA GLN A 139 1.09 -0.01 2.90
C GLN A 139 1.51 -1.40 3.37
N ILE A 140 2.19 -1.47 4.53
CA ILE A 140 2.80 -2.69 5.07
C ILE A 140 2.26 -2.96 6.47
N PRO A 141 1.59 -4.11 6.75
CA PRO A 141 1.19 -4.47 8.11
C PRO A 141 2.36 -4.36 9.08
N GLY A 142 2.15 -3.64 10.18
CA GLY A 142 3.23 -3.35 11.14
C GLY A 142 4.16 -2.21 10.71
N GLY A 143 3.85 -1.45 9.67
CA GLY A 143 4.63 -0.27 9.24
C GLY A 143 4.51 0.96 10.14
N GLY A 144 3.60 0.92 11.10
CA GLY A 144 3.21 2.02 11.98
C GLY A 144 1.85 2.59 11.60
N VAL A 145 1.07 3.00 12.59
CA VAL A 145 -0.29 3.51 12.38
C VAL A 145 -0.30 4.97 11.91
N GLY A 146 0.82 5.69 12.05
CA GLY A 146 0.89 7.09 11.60
C GLY A 146 0.01 8.02 12.44
N ILE A 147 -0.65 8.97 11.76
CA ILE A 147 -1.52 9.97 12.40
C ILE A 147 -2.81 9.33 12.93
N PHE A 148 -3.31 8.29 12.27
CA PHE A 148 -4.59 7.65 12.57
C PHE A 148 -4.40 6.19 12.92
N ASP A 149 -5.27 5.66 13.79
CA ASP A 149 -5.23 4.26 14.20
C ASP A 149 -6.65 3.69 14.27
N ALA A 150 -7.08 3.07 13.16
CA ALA A 150 -8.26 2.23 13.17
C ALA A 150 -7.90 0.74 13.41
N CYS A 151 -6.61 0.36 13.29
CA CYS A 151 -6.17 -1.01 13.43
C CYS A 151 -6.38 -1.56 14.83
N THR A 152 -6.15 -0.75 15.87
CA THR A 152 -6.38 -1.13 17.26
C THR A 152 -7.84 -1.55 17.48
N ASN A 153 -8.80 -0.81 16.94
CA ASN A 153 -10.22 -1.15 17.06
C ASN A 153 -10.62 -2.33 16.18
N MET A 154 -10.02 -2.43 14.97
CA MET A 154 -10.34 -3.48 14.00
C MET A 154 -9.87 -4.86 14.44
N TYR A 155 -8.70 -4.94 15.04
CA TYR A 155 -8.04 -6.22 15.35
C TYR A 155 -7.82 -6.46 16.84
N GLY A 156 -8.12 -5.49 17.70
CA GLY A 156 -7.96 -5.62 19.14
C GLY A 156 -6.50 -5.64 19.62
N LEU A 157 -5.53 -5.37 18.76
CA LEU A 157 -4.13 -5.24 19.12
C LEU A 157 -3.86 -3.83 19.64
N PRO A 158 -3.11 -3.69 20.76
CA PRO A 158 -2.80 -2.38 21.30
C PRO A 158 -1.89 -1.58 20.38
N ALA A 159 -2.00 -0.26 20.42
CA ALA A 159 -0.98 0.62 19.90
C ALA A 159 0.33 0.46 20.68
N GLY A 160 1.48 0.71 20.04
CA GLY A 160 2.79 0.66 20.69
C GLY A 160 3.50 -0.69 20.58
N SER A 161 4.53 -0.88 21.43
CA SER A 161 5.54 -1.93 21.26
C SER A 161 5.06 -3.38 21.38
N ASN A 162 3.88 -3.59 21.98
CA ASN A 162 3.29 -4.94 22.13
C ASN A 162 2.16 -5.21 21.11
N GLY A 163 2.11 -4.51 20.03
CA GLY A 163 1.09 -4.63 18.98
C GLY A 163 1.57 -4.04 17.68
N TRP A 164 1.02 -2.87 17.29
CA TRP A 164 1.33 -2.25 15.99
C TRP A 164 2.72 -1.60 15.91
N GLY A 165 3.52 -1.63 16.99
CA GLY A 165 4.85 -1.02 17.04
C GLY A 165 4.81 0.49 17.30
N LYS A 166 5.91 1.18 16.98
CA LYS A 166 5.96 2.64 17.09
C LYS A 166 4.96 3.29 16.15
N GLN A 167 4.38 4.41 16.56
CA GLN A 167 3.43 5.19 15.75
C GLN A 167 3.96 5.43 14.33
N TYR A 168 5.21 5.89 14.22
CA TYR A 168 5.93 6.03 12.97
C TYR A 168 7.05 4.99 12.89
N GLY A 169 7.06 4.22 11.80
CA GLY A 169 8.05 3.18 11.57
C GLY A 169 7.67 1.76 12.03
N GLY A 170 6.70 1.63 12.94
CA GLY A 170 6.09 0.35 13.31
C GLY A 170 6.96 -0.57 14.15
N ILE A 171 6.79 -1.86 13.94
CA ILE A 171 7.53 -2.95 14.59
C ILE A 171 9.01 -2.96 14.14
N THR A 172 9.86 -3.64 14.89
CA THR A 172 11.32 -3.63 14.66
C THR A 172 11.89 -4.99 14.25
N GLY A 173 11.18 -6.08 14.50
CA GLY A 173 11.63 -7.43 14.20
C GLY A 173 10.56 -8.28 13.53
N ILE A 174 10.97 -9.32 12.79
CA ILE A 174 10.06 -10.24 12.12
C ILE A 174 9.23 -11.07 13.13
N GLU A 175 9.79 -11.30 14.31
CA GLU A 175 9.14 -12.01 15.42
C GLU A 175 7.88 -11.29 15.89
N ASP A 176 7.81 -9.97 15.80
CA ASP A 176 6.64 -9.18 16.17
C ASP A 176 5.43 -9.51 15.26
N CYS A 177 5.68 -9.97 14.02
CA CYS A 177 4.62 -10.34 13.08
C CYS A 177 3.76 -11.52 13.58
N GLU A 178 4.27 -12.35 14.50
CA GLU A 178 3.51 -13.47 15.03
C GLU A 178 2.34 -13.03 15.92
N SER A 179 2.38 -11.80 16.45
CA SER A 179 1.27 -11.21 17.22
C SER A 179 0.12 -10.71 16.36
N PHE A 180 0.33 -10.57 15.04
CA PHE A 180 -0.70 -10.04 14.14
C PHE A 180 -1.76 -11.07 13.77
N PRO A 181 -2.95 -10.60 13.32
CA PRO A 181 -3.95 -11.47 12.71
C PRO A 181 -3.33 -12.32 11.61
N GLU A 182 -3.78 -13.56 11.47
CA GLU A 182 -3.21 -14.51 10.50
C GLU A 182 -3.18 -13.96 9.08
N SER A 183 -4.24 -13.23 8.69
CA SER A 183 -4.37 -12.60 7.38
C SER A 183 -3.32 -11.52 7.09
N LEU A 184 -2.69 -10.94 8.11
CA LEU A 184 -1.70 -9.87 7.98
C LEU A 184 -0.26 -10.32 8.17
N LYS A 185 -0.02 -11.53 8.67
CA LYS A 185 1.33 -12.03 9.00
C LYS A 185 2.26 -12.03 7.79
N GLU A 186 1.79 -12.51 6.65
CA GLU A 186 2.62 -12.60 5.45
C GLU A 186 3.01 -11.23 4.90
N GLY A 187 2.11 -10.25 4.88
CA GLY A 187 2.42 -8.88 4.51
C GLY A 187 3.39 -8.21 5.49
N CYS A 188 3.28 -8.51 6.78
CA CYS A 188 4.22 -8.09 7.80
C CYS A 188 5.61 -8.70 7.59
N LYS A 189 5.70 -10.01 7.44
CA LYS A 189 6.95 -10.75 7.20
C LYS A 189 7.63 -10.34 5.89
N TRP A 190 6.86 -9.94 4.87
CA TRP A 190 7.38 -9.43 3.62
C TRP A 190 8.40 -8.30 3.81
N ARG A 191 8.18 -7.39 4.76
CA ARG A 191 9.12 -6.31 5.09
C ARG A 191 10.51 -6.83 5.45
N PHE A 192 10.57 -7.94 6.18
CA PHE A 192 11.84 -8.49 6.65
C PHE A 192 12.44 -9.48 5.66
N ASN A 193 11.62 -10.30 5.00
CA ASN A 193 12.07 -11.34 4.09
C ASN A 193 12.40 -10.82 2.69
N TRP A 194 11.57 -9.91 2.14
CA TRP A 194 11.77 -9.39 0.80
C TRP A 194 12.41 -8.00 0.78
N LEU A 195 11.90 -7.06 1.58
CA LEU A 195 12.46 -5.71 1.71
C LEU A 195 13.72 -5.69 2.59
N LEU A 196 14.07 -6.81 3.22
CA LEU A 196 15.27 -7.04 4.05
C LEU A 196 15.42 -6.02 5.19
N GLY A 197 14.30 -5.54 5.72
CA GLY A 197 14.26 -4.55 6.79
C GLY A 197 14.78 -3.16 6.41
N ALA A 198 14.94 -2.89 5.10
CA ALA A 198 15.39 -1.57 4.64
C ALA A 198 14.50 -0.45 5.20
N ASP A 199 15.13 0.60 5.74
CA ASP A 199 14.45 1.71 6.37
C ASP A 199 14.39 2.91 5.44
N ASN A 200 13.19 3.26 5.01
CA ASN A 200 12.90 4.38 4.11
C ASN A 200 13.83 4.44 2.87
N PRO A 201 13.99 3.32 2.14
CA PRO A 201 14.93 3.27 1.04
C PRO A 201 14.56 4.22 -0.10
N LYS A 202 15.57 4.81 -0.71
CA LYS A 202 15.43 5.61 -1.92
C LYS A 202 15.14 4.73 -3.13
N MET A 203 14.45 5.29 -4.10
CA MET A 203 14.11 4.60 -5.34
C MET A 203 14.06 5.56 -6.53
N LYS A 204 14.10 4.99 -7.73
CA LYS A 204 13.64 5.63 -8.95
C LYS A 204 12.30 5.04 -9.34
N PHE A 205 11.40 5.86 -9.88
CA PHE A 205 10.07 5.38 -10.22
C PHE A 205 9.61 5.85 -11.60
N ALA A 206 8.70 5.08 -12.17
CA ALA A 206 7.95 5.43 -13.36
C ALA A 206 6.52 4.92 -13.26
N GLU A 207 5.59 5.66 -13.86
CA GLU A 207 4.24 5.18 -14.07
C GLU A 207 4.25 3.97 -15.02
N VAL A 208 3.52 2.93 -14.68
CA VAL A 208 3.38 1.71 -15.46
C VAL A 208 1.91 1.32 -15.59
N GLU A 209 1.60 0.50 -16.58
CA GLU A 209 0.29 -0.15 -16.64
C GLU A 209 0.07 -0.98 -15.37
N CYS A 210 -1.12 -0.89 -14.79
CA CYS A 210 -1.43 -1.62 -13.57
C CYS A 210 -1.50 -3.13 -13.85
N PRO A 211 -0.69 -3.94 -13.14
CA PRO A 211 -0.90 -5.38 -13.12
C PRO A 211 -2.34 -5.72 -12.75
N LYS A 212 -2.97 -6.58 -13.55
CA LYS A 212 -4.39 -6.94 -13.34
C LYS A 212 -4.68 -7.41 -11.91
N VAL A 213 -3.74 -8.12 -11.27
CA VAL A 213 -3.92 -8.60 -9.90
C VAL A 213 -4.09 -7.45 -8.89
N LEU A 214 -3.45 -6.31 -9.09
CA LEU A 214 -3.62 -5.14 -8.22
C LEU A 214 -5.01 -4.52 -8.41
N THR A 215 -5.44 -4.34 -9.65
CA THR A 215 -6.77 -3.79 -9.95
C THR A 215 -7.90 -4.75 -9.59
N ASP A 216 -7.68 -6.06 -9.64
CA ASP A 216 -8.66 -7.06 -9.16
C ASP A 216 -8.88 -6.94 -7.64
N ILE A 217 -7.82 -6.65 -6.87
CA ILE A 217 -7.91 -6.44 -5.42
C ILE A 217 -8.66 -5.15 -5.10
N THR A 218 -8.24 -4.04 -5.70
CA THR A 218 -8.80 -2.73 -5.36
C THR A 218 -10.11 -2.41 -6.06
N GLY A 219 -10.41 -3.07 -7.18
CA GLY A 219 -11.51 -2.71 -8.07
C GLY A 219 -11.31 -1.39 -8.81
N CYS A 220 -10.19 -0.68 -8.59
CA CYS A 220 -9.98 0.65 -9.13
C CYS A 220 -9.20 0.63 -10.45
N ILE A 221 -9.87 1.05 -11.52
CA ILE A 221 -9.31 1.17 -12.85
C ILE A 221 -9.59 2.59 -13.34
N ARG A 222 -8.54 3.28 -13.77
CA ARG A 222 -8.66 4.61 -14.36
C ARG A 222 -9.30 4.53 -15.75
N LYS A 223 -10.11 5.53 -16.10
CA LYS A 223 -10.71 5.63 -17.43
C LYS A 223 -9.72 6.08 -18.50
N ASP A 224 -8.64 6.77 -18.09
CA ASP A 224 -7.54 7.18 -18.95
C ASP A 224 -6.41 6.13 -19.06
N ALA A 225 -6.56 4.96 -18.40
CA ALA A 225 -5.61 3.86 -18.54
C ALA A 225 -5.60 3.36 -19.99
N LYS A 226 -4.40 3.19 -20.54
CA LYS A 226 -4.26 2.50 -21.83
C LYS A 226 -4.77 1.08 -21.67
N GLN A 227 -5.83 0.74 -22.39
CA GLN A 227 -6.24 -0.66 -22.53
C GLN A 227 -5.23 -1.31 -23.47
N SER A 228 -4.48 -2.29 -22.98
CA SER A 228 -3.74 -3.20 -23.85
C SER A 228 -4.76 -4.12 -24.54
N ASP A 229 -4.76 -4.07 -25.86
CA ASP A 229 -5.53 -4.98 -26.72
C ASP A 229 -5.11 -6.46 -26.51
#